data_152f998baba02a9f8a242d117d0b070d
#
_entry.id   152f998baba02a9f8a242d117d0b070d
#
_cell.length_a   1.000
_cell.length_b   1.000
_cell.length_c   1.000
_cell.angle_alpha   90.00
_cell.angle_beta   90.00
_cell.angle_gamma   90.00
#
_symmetry.space_group_name_H-M   'P 1'
#
loop_
_entity.id
_entity.type
_entity.pdbx_description
1 polymer ?
#
loop_
_entity_poly.entity_id
_entity_poly.type
_entity_poly.pdbx_seq_one_letter_code
_entity_poly.pdbx_strand_id
1 'polypeptide(L)'
;MNEVATLRQVLPALPETEALPHNIEGEQQLLGAILTNNEVYDRVASLVRAEHFFDPVHQRIFERMAARIQKNALVSPVTLKPFFEDDPGLKELGGTSYLVRLAGAAISAYAARDYAQMIYDLAVRRELIGLGRDI
;
A
#
# COMPACT_ATOMS: atom_id res chain seq x y z
N MET A 1 -6.64 1.23 -38.05
CA MET A 1 -6.65 1.26 -37.70
C MET A 1 -6.57 1.92 -37.31
N ASN A 2 -5.97 1.86 -36.99
CA ASN A 2 -6.47 3.17 -36.78
C ASN A 2 -5.59 3.90 -35.81
N GLU A 3 -5.83 5.20 -35.66
CA GLU A 3 -4.97 6.05 -34.87
C GLU A 3 -4.89 5.62 -33.39
N VAL A 4 -5.98 5.11 -32.84
CA VAL A 4 -6.01 4.68 -31.45
C VAL A 4 -5.04 3.53 -31.21
N ALA A 5 -5.04 2.55 -32.09
CA ALA A 5 -4.13 1.43 -31.96
C ALA A 5 -2.67 1.87 -32.13
N THR A 6 -2.43 2.81 -33.04
CA THR A 6 -1.09 3.35 -33.26
C THR A 6 -0.61 4.11 -32.05
N LEU A 7 -1.46 4.93 -31.44
CA LEU A 7 -1.10 5.68 -30.26
C LEU A 7 -0.76 4.76 -29.09
N ARG A 8 -1.49 3.67 -28.93
CA ARG A 8 -1.18 2.71 -27.89
C ARG A 8 0.19 2.07 -28.06
N GLN A 9 0.60 1.88 -29.31
CA GLN A 9 1.91 1.34 -29.58
C GLN A 9 3.01 2.36 -29.33
N VAL A 10 2.73 3.63 -29.63
CA VAL A 10 3.67 4.72 -29.44
C VAL A 10 3.79 5.11 -27.97
N LEU A 11 2.71 4.89 -27.20
CA LEU A 11 2.66 5.22 -25.79
C LEU A 11 2.68 3.94 -24.95
N PRO A 12 3.79 3.19 -24.98
CA PRO A 12 3.85 1.91 -24.27
C PRO A 12 3.72 2.06 -22.76
N ALA A 13 3.85 3.27 -22.26
CA ALA A 13 3.71 3.53 -20.85
C ALA A 13 2.28 3.42 -20.36
N LEU A 14 1.31 3.09 -21.23
CA LEU A 14 -0.08 3.03 -20.86
C LEU A 14 -0.71 1.64 -20.91
N PRO A 15 -0.04 0.57 -20.51
CA PRO A 15 -0.74 -0.64 -20.15
C PRO A 15 -1.58 -0.32 -18.94
N GLU A 16 -2.77 -0.83 -18.90
CA GLU A 16 -3.78 -0.40 -17.96
C GLU A 16 -3.37 -0.43 -16.50
N THR A 17 -2.57 -1.43 -16.10
CA THR A 17 -2.16 -1.56 -14.70
C THR A 17 -0.76 -1.06 -14.45
N GLU A 18 0.15 -1.33 -15.37
CA GLU A 18 1.55 -0.99 -15.18
C GLU A 18 1.83 0.49 -15.28
N ALA A 19 0.97 1.21 -16.02
CA ALA A 19 1.14 2.64 -16.21
C ALA A 19 0.72 3.47 -15.01
N LEU A 20 -0.04 2.90 -14.07
CA LEU A 20 -0.47 3.67 -12.91
C LEU A 20 0.69 3.85 -11.93
N PRO A 21 0.96 5.08 -11.54
CA PRO A 21 2.06 5.34 -10.61
C PRO A 21 1.82 4.67 -9.27
N HIS A 22 2.84 3.98 -8.78
CA HIS A 22 2.80 3.31 -7.49
C HIS A 22 4.22 2.99 -7.03
N ASN A 23 4.35 2.61 -5.78
CA ASN A 23 5.62 2.20 -5.22
C ASN A 23 5.38 1.12 -4.17
N ILE A 24 5.44 -0.12 -4.60
CA ILE A 24 5.17 -1.26 -3.71
C ILE A 24 6.20 -1.31 -2.58
N GLU A 25 7.47 -1.06 -2.88
CA GLU A 25 8.50 -1.07 -1.85
C GLU A 25 8.23 -0.02 -0.79
N GLY A 26 7.83 1.18 -1.19
CA GLY A 26 7.46 2.23 -0.25
C GLY A 26 6.30 1.82 0.65
N GLU A 27 5.30 1.16 0.08
CA GLU A 27 4.18 0.65 0.85
C GLU A 27 4.64 -0.40 1.86
N GLN A 28 5.49 -1.32 1.43
CA GLN A 28 6.05 -2.34 2.32
C GLN A 28 6.84 -1.72 3.46
N GLN A 29 7.62 -0.70 3.17
CA GLN A 29 8.42 -0.01 4.19
C GLN A 29 7.53 0.64 5.24
N LEU A 30 6.48 1.32 4.82
CA LEU A 30 5.57 1.96 5.76
C LEU A 30 4.85 0.95 6.63
N LEU A 31 4.31 -0.11 6.02
CA LEU A 31 3.62 -1.15 6.79
C LEU A 31 4.57 -1.82 7.77
N GLY A 32 5.79 -2.10 7.32
CA GLY A 32 6.81 -2.71 8.18
C GLY A 32 7.17 -1.82 9.37
N ALA A 33 7.27 -0.50 9.14
CA ALA A 33 7.57 0.44 10.20
C ALA A 33 6.49 0.43 11.28
N ILE A 34 5.22 0.37 10.88
CA ILE A 34 4.11 0.30 11.83
C ILE A 34 4.13 -1.03 12.61
N LEU A 35 4.43 -2.12 11.91
CA LEU A 35 4.50 -3.45 12.56
C LEU A 35 5.58 -3.52 13.63
N THR A 36 6.68 -2.81 13.44
CA THR A 36 7.78 -2.81 14.40
C THR A 36 7.64 -1.75 15.48
N ASN A 37 6.89 -0.68 15.20
CA ASN A 37 6.65 0.39 16.17
C ASN A 37 5.27 0.99 15.89
N ASN A 38 4.29 0.60 16.67
CA ASN A 38 2.91 1.01 16.46
C ASN A 38 2.70 2.52 16.58
N GLU A 39 3.58 3.23 17.27
CA GLU A 39 3.49 4.68 17.39
C GLU A 39 3.67 5.39 16.05
N VAL A 40 4.30 4.70 15.08
CA VAL A 40 4.43 5.24 13.73
C VAL A 40 3.06 5.53 13.12
N TYR A 41 2.06 4.72 13.44
CA TYR A 41 0.72 4.94 12.93
C TYR A 41 0.23 6.36 13.23
N ASP A 42 0.43 6.83 14.45
CA ASP A 42 -0.04 8.16 14.85
C ASP A 42 0.63 9.27 14.04
N ARG A 43 1.86 9.03 13.62
CA ARG A 43 2.60 10.02 12.83
C ARG A 43 2.13 10.12 11.39
N VAL A 44 1.50 9.06 10.88
CA VAL A 44 1.13 9.00 9.47
C VAL A 44 -0.38 8.97 9.23
N ALA A 45 -1.17 8.80 10.28
CA ALA A 45 -2.62 8.67 10.16
C ALA A 45 -3.30 9.88 9.52
N SER A 46 -2.73 11.06 9.64
CA SER A 46 -3.26 12.27 9.01
C SER A 46 -2.84 12.41 7.55
N LEU A 47 -1.85 11.64 7.10
CA LEU A 47 -1.29 11.74 5.75
C LEU A 47 -1.83 10.67 4.81
N VAL A 48 -2.08 9.48 5.32
CA VAL A 48 -2.41 8.33 4.46
C VAL A 48 -3.50 7.48 5.09
N ARG A 49 -4.35 6.92 4.22
CA ARG A 49 -5.41 5.99 4.61
C ARG A 49 -5.28 4.73 3.78
N ALA A 50 -6.02 3.69 4.15
CA ALA A 50 -5.95 2.40 3.46
C ALA A 50 -6.17 2.54 1.95
N GLU A 51 -7.13 3.37 1.56
CA GLU A 51 -7.48 3.55 0.16
C GLU A 51 -6.34 4.12 -0.71
N HIS A 52 -5.33 4.72 -0.09
CA HIS A 52 -4.21 5.30 -0.81
C HIS A 52 -3.17 4.26 -1.23
N PHE A 53 -3.19 3.07 -0.65
CA PHE A 53 -2.26 2.02 -1.05
C PHE A 53 -2.68 1.46 -2.40
N PHE A 54 -1.71 1.21 -3.26
CA PHE A 54 -1.97 0.65 -4.57
C PHE A 54 -2.32 -0.84 -4.50
N ASP A 55 -1.57 -1.60 -3.70
CA ASP A 55 -1.78 -3.04 -3.57
C ASP A 55 -2.99 -3.30 -2.67
N PRO A 56 -3.99 -4.04 -3.18
CA PRO A 56 -5.18 -4.32 -2.37
C PRO A 56 -4.89 -5.06 -1.07
N VAL A 57 -3.86 -5.91 -1.05
CA VAL A 57 -3.47 -6.60 0.18
C VAL A 57 -2.94 -5.58 1.19
N HIS A 58 -2.13 -4.62 0.73
CA HIS A 58 -1.61 -3.56 1.60
C HIS A 58 -2.73 -2.70 2.16
N GLN A 59 -3.76 -2.43 1.34
CA GLN A 59 -4.94 -1.71 1.82
C GLN A 59 -5.58 -2.43 2.99
N ARG A 60 -5.79 -3.74 2.87
CA ARG A 60 -6.43 -4.54 3.93
C ARG A 60 -5.56 -4.63 5.17
N ILE A 61 -4.23 -4.76 4.98
CA ILE A 61 -3.32 -4.78 6.12
C ILE A 61 -3.37 -3.46 6.88
N PHE A 62 -3.27 -2.35 6.17
CA PHE A 62 -3.31 -1.03 6.82
C PHE A 62 -4.63 -0.80 7.53
N GLU A 63 -5.73 -1.17 6.89
CA GLU A 63 -7.06 -1.02 7.47
C GLU A 63 -7.18 -1.79 8.79
N ARG A 64 -6.67 -3.03 8.82
CA ARG A 64 -6.70 -3.82 10.04
C ARG A 64 -5.80 -3.25 11.12
N MET A 65 -4.63 -2.76 10.73
CA MET A 65 -3.73 -2.09 11.66
C MET A 65 -4.42 -0.89 12.31
N ALA A 66 -5.03 -0.04 11.49
CA ALA A 66 -5.71 1.16 11.97
C ALA A 66 -6.83 0.81 12.96
N ALA A 67 -7.64 -0.20 12.62
CA ALA A 67 -8.74 -0.61 13.47
C ALA A 67 -8.26 -1.07 14.85
N ARG A 68 -7.16 -1.84 14.89
CA ARG A 68 -6.63 -2.33 16.14
C ARG A 68 -5.99 -1.21 16.97
N ILE A 69 -5.18 -0.38 16.33
CA ILE A 69 -4.49 0.71 17.04
C ILE A 69 -5.49 1.69 17.62
N GLN A 70 -6.57 1.99 16.90
CA GLN A 70 -7.62 2.87 17.40
C GLN A 70 -8.33 2.30 18.64
N LYS A 71 -8.24 0.98 18.83
CA LYS A 71 -8.77 0.32 20.03
C LYS A 71 -7.70 0.05 21.07
N ASN A 72 -6.53 0.65 20.91
CA ASN A 72 -5.38 0.45 21.79
C ASN A 72 -4.90 -0.99 21.84
N ALA A 73 -5.09 -1.74 20.76
CA ALA A 73 -4.63 -3.11 20.65
C ALA A 73 -3.30 -3.17 19.90
N LEU A 74 -2.43 -4.07 20.35
CA LEU A 74 -1.11 -4.23 19.72
C LEU A 74 -1.23 -4.73 18.29
N VAL A 75 -0.42 -4.17 17.40
CA VAL A 75 -0.27 -4.61 16.02
C VAL A 75 1.13 -5.21 15.85
N SER A 76 1.16 -6.46 15.40
CA SER A 76 2.39 -7.19 15.11
C SER A 76 2.04 -8.27 14.10
N PRO A 77 3.03 -8.94 13.50
CA PRO A 77 2.73 -10.09 12.65
C PRO A 77 1.91 -11.16 13.35
N VAL A 78 2.16 -11.37 14.65
CA VAL A 78 1.44 -12.37 15.42
C VAL A 78 -0.01 -11.98 15.64
N THR A 79 -0.27 -10.71 16.01
CA THR A 79 -1.64 -10.28 16.31
C THR A 79 -2.48 -10.13 15.04
N LEU A 80 -1.87 -9.88 13.90
CA LEU A 80 -2.59 -9.77 12.64
C LEU A 80 -2.86 -11.12 11.98
N LYS A 81 -2.08 -12.13 12.31
CA LYS A 81 -2.17 -13.43 11.66
C LYS A 81 -3.59 -14.00 11.58
N PRO A 82 -4.38 -14.02 12.67
CA PRO A 82 -5.73 -14.61 12.60
C PRO A 82 -6.65 -13.94 11.58
N PHE A 83 -6.40 -12.68 11.27
CA PHE A 83 -7.25 -11.92 10.35
C PHE A 83 -6.93 -12.19 8.89
N PHE A 84 -5.79 -12.83 8.61
CA PHE A 84 -5.29 -13.01 7.25
C PHE A 84 -5.04 -14.46 6.86
N GLU A 85 -5.34 -15.43 7.71
CA GLU A 85 -5.07 -16.83 7.42
C GLU A 85 -5.76 -17.32 6.15
N ASP A 86 -6.93 -16.79 5.85
CA ASP A 86 -7.70 -17.21 4.68
C ASP A 86 -7.75 -16.13 3.60
N ASP A 87 -6.91 -15.10 3.70
CA ASP A 87 -6.90 -14.04 2.70
C ASP A 87 -6.24 -14.54 1.40
N PRO A 88 -6.98 -14.64 0.29
CA PRO A 88 -6.43 -15.19 -0.95
C PRO A 88 -5.28 -14.34 -1.50
N GLY A 89 -5.38 -13.02 -1.41
CA GLY A 89 -4.34 -12.13 -1.90
C GLY A 89 -3.05 -12.29 -1.12
N LEU A 90 -3.16 -12.45 0.19
CA LEU A 90 -1.99 -12.65 1.02
C LEU A 90 -1.35 -14.01 0.73
N LYS A 91 -2.16 -15.03 0.46
CA LYS A 91 -1.64 -16.36 0.11
C LYS A 91 -0.76 -16.30 -1.13
N GLU A 92 -1.09 -15.48 -2.10
CA GLU A 92 -0.26 -15.29 -3.29
C GLU A 92 1.09 -14.68 -2.97
N LEU A 93 1.19 -13.91 -1.88
CA LEU A 93 2.42 -13.27 -1.45
C LEU A 93 3.23 -14.14 -0.48
N GLY A 94 2.78 -15.36 -0.22
CA GLY A 94 3.48 -16.28 0.68
C GLY A 94 2.76 -16.52 2.00
N GLY A 95 1.51 -16.07 2.12
CA GLY A 95 0.71 -16.29 3.32
C GLY A 95 1.10 -15.35 4.46
N THR A 96 0.77 -15.76 5.68
CA THR A 96 1.02 -14.90 6.85
C THR A 96 2.50 -14.63 7.12
N SER A 97 3.41 -15.43 6.52
CA SER A 97 4.84 -15.12 6.60
C SER A 97 5.17 -13.79 5.93
N TYR A 98 4.32 -13.31 5.04
CA TYR A 98 4.49 -11.99 4.42
C TYR A 98 4.51 -10.89 5.47
N LEU A 99 3.68 -11.02 6.52
CA LEU A 99 3.63 -10.05 7.61
C LEU A 99 4.98 -9.97 8.34
N VAL A 100 5.61 -11.13 8.54
CA VAL A 100 6.94 -11.18 9.16
C VAL A 100 7.97 -10.52 8.26
N ARG A 101 7.89 -10.77 6.96
CA ARG A 101 8.81 -10.16 6.00
C ARG A 101 8.66 -8.64 5.94
N LEU A 102 7.43 -8.13 6.04
CA LEU A 102 7.20 -6.69 6.11
C LEU A 102 7.90 -6.09 7.33
N ALA A 103 7.74 -6.72 8.48
CA ALA A 103 8.38 -6.24 9.70
C ALA A 103 9.90 -6.26 9.57
N GLY A 104 10.45 -7.32 8.94
CA GLY A 104 11.90 -7.44 8.75
C GLY A 104 12.47 -6.49 7.73
N ALA A 105 11.63 -5.98 6.81
CA ALA A 105 12.08 -5.09 5.76
C ALA A 105 12.08 -3.62 6.19
N ALA A 106 11.47 -3.30 7.32
CA ALA A 106 11.35 -1.93 7.76
C ALA A 106 12.72 -1.30 7.99
N ILE A 107 12.93 -0.11 7.47
CA ILE A 107 14.21 0.57 7.60
C ILE A 107 14.21 1.45 8.85
N SER A 108 13.33 2.43 8.92
CA SER A 108 13.36 3.41 9.98
C SER A 108 12.00 4.05 10.20
N ALA A 109 11.59 4.13 11.47
CA ALA A 109 10.39 4.87 11.83
C ALA A 109 10.52 6.35 11.51
N TYR A 110 11.76 6.86 11.47
CA TYR A 110 12.03 8.26 11.16
C TYR A 110 11.58 8.63 9.75
N ALA A 111 11.70 7.71 8.79
CA ALA A 111 11.33 7.98 7.41
C ALA A 111 9.85 7.74 7.12
N ALA A 112 9.07 7.31 8.11
CA ALA A 112 7.70 6.90 7.87
C ALA A 112 6.82 8.00 7.28
N ARG A 113 7.00 9.24 7.73
CA ARG A 113 6.20 10.34 7.21
C ARG A 113 6.49 10.60 5.73
N ASP A 114 7.75 10.47 5.33
CA ASP A 114 8.11 10.65 3.92
C ASP A 114 7.50 9.55 3.05
N TYR A 115 7.51 8.32 3.53
CA TYR A 115 6.87 7.22 2.79
C TYR A 115 5.35 7.42 2.72
N ALA A 116 4.74 7.85 3.81
CA ALA A 116 3.30 8.12 3.82
C ALA A 116 2.94 9.23 2.82
N GLN A 117 3.73 10.29 2.79
CA GLN A 117 3.50 11.39 1.85
C GLN A 117 3.65 10.92 0.42
N MET A 118 4.65 10.10 0.14
CA MET A 118 4.87 9.54 -1.19
C MET A 118 3.68 8.67 -1.62
N ILE A 119 3.20 7.82 -0.72
CA ILE A 119 2.05 6.95 -1.01
C ILE A 119 0.82 7.79 -1.32
N TYR A 120 0.58 8.81 -0.53
CA TYR A 120 -0.53 9.72 -0.77
C TYR A 120 -0.41 10.43 -2.12
N ASP A 121 0.77 10.97 -2.42
CA ASP A 121 1.00 11.68 -3.68
C ASP A 121 0.78 10.78 -4.89
N LEU A 122 1.22 9.53 -4.81
CA LEU A 122 1.01 8.56 -5.88
C LEU A 122 -0.47 8.22 -6.04
N ALA A 123 -1.20 8.11 -4.92
CA ALA A 123 -2.64 7.88 -4.97
C ALA A 123 -3.37 9.03 -5.66
N VAL A 124 -2.98 10.27 -5.36
CA VAL A 124 -3.56 11.44 -6.01
C VAL A 124 -3.30 11.40 -7.51
N ARG A 125 -2.09 11.04 -7.92
CA ARG A 125 -1.77 10.92 -9.35
C ARG A 125 -2.65 9.88 -10.04
N ARG A 126 -2.86 8.74 -9.40
CA ARG A 126 -3.74 7.70 -9.96
C ARG A 126 -5.16 8.21 -10.13
N GLU A 127 -5.63 8.95 -9.15
CA GLU A 127 -6.97 9.53 -9.20
C GLU A 127 -7.11 10.53 -10.34
N LEU A 128 -6.12 11.39 -10.51
CA LEU A 128 -6.10 12.35 -11.61
C LEU A 128 -6.06 11.67 -12.98
N ILE A 129 -5.32 10.60 -13.11
CA ILE A 129 -5.26 9.82 -14.33
C ILE A 129 -6.63 9.20 -14.61
N GLY A 130 -7.28 8.65 -13.57
CA GLY A 130 -8.61 8.09 -13.70
C GLY A 130 -9.64 9.12 -14.16
N LEU A 131 -9.60 10.32 -13.61
CA LEU A 131 -10.49 11.41 -14.03
C LEU A 131 -10.24 11.80 -15.48
N GLY A 132 -8.97 11.85 -15.90
CA GLY A 132 -8.64 12.15 -17.28
C GLY A 132 -9.15 11.10 -18.26
N ARG A 133 -9.18 9.85 -17.84
CA ARG A 133 -9.68 8.77 -18.68
C ARG A 133 -11.20 8.75 -18.78
N ASP A 134 -11.88 9.32 -17.82
CA ASP A 134 -13.34 9.35 -17.77
C ASP A 134 -13.92 10.50 -18.60
N ILE A 135 -13.09 11.41 -19.02
CA ILE A 135 -13.48 12.52 -19.90
C ILE A 135 -13.25 12.17 -21.37
#